data_ec1c0932a7bab35510bd98f407078eaa
#
_entry.id   ec1c0932a7bab35510bd98f407078eaa
#
_cell.length_a   1.000
_cell.length_b   1.000
_cell.length_c   1.000
_cell.angle_alpha   90.00
_cell.angle_beta   90.00
_cell.angle_gamma   90.00
#
_symmetry.space_group_name_H-M   'P 1'
#
loop_
_entity.id
_entity.type
_entity.pdbx_description
1 polymer ?
#
loop_
_entity_poly.entity_id
_entity_poly.type
_entity_poly.pdbx_seq_one_letter_code
_entity_poly.pdbx_strand_id
1 'polypeptide(L)'
;MSSPRVRRLIADQDSVRHLVQQSTILEMSCSGDPASTYLFRYSGRGLAMDANGHLQEQWVHEVRVNLGANYPRVMPELHWLTPIFHPNISANGLVCLGGYSTHWVPSLRLDDLCLMLWDMIRYRNFDISSPYNRVAAEWAKTQRHFILPLDPRPLRTPAHSESSARSGPTTSAESQANSLHETRTDWTTGDTDYNHVKPQREAEITFL
;
A
#
# COMPACT_ATOMS: atom_id res chain seq x y z
N MET A 1 35.54 -14.06 8.90
CA MET A 1 34.56 -13.06 9.30
C MET A 1 33.88 -12.50 8.07
N SER A 2 32.55 -12.44 7.99
CA SER A 2 31.84 -11.86 6.86
C SER A 2 31.99 -10.34 6.80
N SER A 3 32.07 -9.77 5.59
CA SER A 3 32.21 -8.32 5.39
C SER A 3 30.98 -7.56 5.92
N PRO A 4 31.08 -6.26 6.26
CA PRO A 4 29.94 -5.45 6.67
C PRO A 4 28.80 -5.47 5.64
N ARG A 5 29.13 -5.46 4.34
CA ARG A 5 28.15 -5.56 3.26
C ARG A 5 27.40 -6.91 3.30
N VAL A 6 28.12 -8.01 3.44
CA VAL A 6 27.51 -9.35 3.52
C VAL A 6 26.55 -9.46 4.70
N ARG A 7 26.95 -8.99 5.89
CA ARG A 7 26.07 -8.95 7.06
C ARG A 7 24.82 -8.12 6.82
N ARG A 8 24.96 -6.98 6.13
CA ARG A 8 23.83 -6.14 5.77
C ARG A 8 22.88 -6.83 4.80
N LEU A 9 23.38 -7.47 3.74
CA LEU A 9 22.56 -8.21 2.78
C LEU A 9 21.75 -9.33 3.45
N ILE A 10 22.38 -10.07 4.37
CA ILE A 10 21.69 -11.13 5.14
C ILE A 10 20.59 -10.51 6.01
N ALA A 11 20.88 -9.46 6.77
CA ALA A 11 19.91 -8.80 7.63
C ALA A 11 18.72 -8.23 6.85
N ASP A 12 18.97 -7.64 5.68
CA ASP A 12 17.92 -7.13 4.80
C ASP A 12 17.06 -8.26 4.23
N GLN A 13 17.67 -9.37 3.81
CA GLN A 13 16.95 -10.53 3.32
C GLN A 13 16.02 -11.10 4.40
N ASP A 14 16.50 -11.21 5.63
CA ASP A 14 15.71 -11.72 6.76
C ASP A 14 14.56 -10.75 7.11
N SER A 15 14.80 -9.44 7.10
CA SER A 15 13.77 -8.45 7.37
C SER A 15 12.64 -8.47 6.34
N VAL A 16 13.00 -8.62 5.06
CA VAL A 16 11.99 -8.70 3.99
C VAL A 16 11.23 -10.03 4.03
N ARG A 17 11.89 -11.17 4.31
CA ARG A 17 11.21 -12.45 4.52
C ARG A 17 10.17 -12.35 5.62
N HIS A 18 10.53 -11.71 6.73
CA HIS A 18 9.60 -11.48 7.83
C HIS A 18 8.42 -10.58 7.43
N LEU A 19 8.70 -9.51 6.66
CA LEU A 19 7.65 -8.64 6.13
C LEU A 19 6.69 -9.40 5.22
N VAL A 20 7.19 -10.24 4.30
CA VAL A 20 6.37 -11.05 3.40
C VAL A 20 5.47 -12.02 4.17
N GLN A 21 5.98 -12.64 5.25
CA GLN A 21 5.17 -13.53 6.11
C GLN A 21 4.03 -12.79 6.82
N GLN A 22 4.16 -11.49 7.04
CA GLN A 22 3.16 -10.63 7.69
C GLN A 22 2.27 -9.88 6.69
N SER A 23 2.44 -10.10 5.39
CA SER A 23 1.73 -9.37 4.35
C SER A 23 0.88 -10.29 3.48
N THR A 24 -0.35 -9.88 3.22
CA THR A 24 -1.21 -10.48 2.19
C THR A 24 -1.08 -9.78 0.83
N ILE A 25 -0.22 -8.76 0.75
CA ILE A 25 -0.07 -7.85 -0.38
C ILE A 25 1.25 -8.11 -1.11
N LEU A 26 2.32 -8.43 -0.36
CA LEU A 26 3.69 -8.49 -0.86
C LEU A 26 4.16 -9.92 -1.05
N GLU A 27 4.62 -10.20 -2.25
CA GLU A 27 5.41 -11.40 -2.59
C GLU A 27 6.81 -10.98 -2.99
N MET A 28 7.79 -11.87 -2.82
CA MET A 28 9.15 -11.64 -3.30
C MET A 28 9.78 -12.88 -3.90
N SER A 29 10.60 -12.66 -4.91
CA SER A 29 11.68 -13.58 -5.31
C SER A 29 13.02 -12.85 -5.24
N CYS A 30 14.10 -13.61 -5.02
CA CYS A 30 15.43 -13.03 -4.91
C CYS A 30 16.49 -13.95 -5.51
N SER A 31 17.63 -13.36 -5.89
CA SER A 31 18.79 -14.09 -6.40
C SER A 31 20.10 -13.50 -5.87
N GLY A 32 21.15 -14.36 -5.87
CA GLY A 32 22.46 -14.10 -5.27
C GLY A 32 22.63 -14.82 -3.93
N ASP A 33 23.89 -14.98 -3.49
CA ASP A 33 24.25 -15.57 -2.20
C ASP A 33 25.37 -14.74 -1.53
N PRO A 34 25.02 -13.90 -0.52
CA PRO A 34 23.68 -13.52 -0.10
C PRO A 34 22.90 -12.76 -1.18
N ALA A 35 21.57 -12.77 -1.07
CA ALA A 35 20.68 -12.15 -2.05
C ALA A 35 21.00 -10.66 -2.26
N SER A 36 21.15 -10.26 -3.52
CA SER A 36 21.45 -8.89 -3.93
C SER A 36 20.52 -8.35 -5.00
N THR A 37 19.69 -9.20 -5.60
CA THR A 37 18.65 -8.79 -6.53
C THR A 37 17.30 -9.34 -6.05
N TYR A 38 16.30 -8.48 -6.06
CA TYR A 38 14.94 -8.79 -5.62
C TYR A 38 13.94 -8.42 -6.71
N LEU A 39 12.89 -9.23 -6.84
CA LEU A 39 11.67 -8.88 -7.53
C LEU A 39 10.55 -8.87 -6.50
N PHE A 40 9.99 -7.70 -6.25
CA PHE A 40 8.84 -7.49 -5.40
C PHE A 40 7.59 -7.39 -6.24
N ARG A 41 6.56 -8.14 -5.84
CA ARG A 41 5.23 -8.12 -6.45
C ARG A 41 4.22 -7.70 -5.40
N TYR A 42 3.48 -6.63 -5.70
CA TYR A 42 2.43 -6.09 -4.84
C TYR A 42 1.07 -6.36 -5.46
N SER A 43 0.11 -6.81 -4.64
CA SER A 43 -1.28 -7.07 -5.02
C SER A 43 -2.20 -6.06 -4.34
N GLY A 44 -2.49 -4.93 -5.02
CA GLY A 44 -3.33 -3.86 -4.50
C GLY A 44 -3.56 -2.74 -5.49
N ARG A 45 -4.46 -1.82 -5.13
CA ARG A 45 -4.90 -0.75 -6.02
C ARG A 45 -3.83 0.33 -6.22
N GLY A 46 -3.46 0.52 -7.45
CA GLY A 46 -2.72 1.65 -7.99
C GLY A 46 -3.36 2.11 -9.28
N LEU A 47 -2.69 2.96 -10.05
CA LEU A 47 -3.17 3.52 -11.31
C LEU A 47 -2.19 3.25 -12.44
N ALA A 48 -2.72 3.05 -13.63
CA ALA A 48 -1.96 3.00 -14.88
C ALA A 48 -2.73 3.72 -15.99
N MET A 49 -2.05 4.11 -17.05
CA MET A 49 -2.69 4.53 -18.30
C MET A 49 -2.79 3.35 -19.25
N ASP A 50 -3.95 3.20 -19.90
CA ASP A 50 -4.13 2.25 -21.00
C ASP A 50 -3.48 2.77 -22.31
N ALA A 51 -3.56 1.96 -23.35
CA ALA A 51 -3.01 2.31 -24.67
C ALA A 51 -3.70 3.53 -25.32
N ASN A 52 -4.90 3.89 -24.89
CA ASN A 52 -5.67 5.03 -25.40
C ASN A 52 -5.47 6.29 -24.54
N GLY A 53 -4.65 6.22 -23.49
CA GLY A 53 -4.40 7.33 -22.57
C GLY A 53 -5.46 7.48 -21.48
N HIS A 54 -6.35 6.50 -21.28
CA HIS A 54 -7.32 6.53 -20.20
C HIS A 54 -6.70 6.00 -18.90
N LEU A 55 -7.02 6.67 -17.82
CA LEU A 55 -6.59 6.27 -16.49
C LEU A 55 -7.45 5.10 -15.99
N GLN A 56 -6.79 4.03 -15.56
CA GLN A 56 -7.45 2.83 -15.04
C GLN A 56 -6.78 2.32 -13.77
N GLU A 57 -7.51 1.51 -13.01
CA GLU A 57 -6.95 0.81 -11.86
C GLU A 57 -6.00 -0.30 -12.30
N GLN A 58 -4.86 -0.37 -11.65
CA GLN A 58 -3.86 -1.42 -11.79
C GLN A 58 -3.73 -2.15 -10.46
N TRP A 59 -3.83 -3.48 -10.49
CA TRP A 59 -3.86 -4.30 -9.27
C TRP A 59 -2.58 -5.07 -8.98
N VAL A 60 -1.71 -5.22 -9.96
CA VAL A 60 -0.45 -5.95 -9.81
C VAL A 60 0.70 -5.04 -10.19
N HIS A 61 1.65 -4.89 -9.28
CA HIS A 61 2.81 -4.04 -9.46
C HIS A 61 4.09 -4.81 -9.20
N GLU A 62 5.04 -4.73 -10.11
CA GLU A 62 6.32 -5.40 -9.99
C GLU A 62 7.47 -4.40 -10.02
N VAL A 63 8.38 -4.55 -9.06
CA VAL A 63 9.55 -3.70 -8.92
C VAL A 63 10.80 -4.58 -8.78
N ARG A 64 11.78 -4.35 -9.64
CA ARG A 64 13.10 -4.94 -9.48
C ARG A 64 13.96 -4.02 -8.63
N VAL A 65 14.64 -4.59 -7.64
CA VAL A 65 15.55 -3.89 -6.74
C VAL A 65 16.91 -4.58 -6.81
N ASN A 66 17.94 -3.82 -7.17
CA ASN A 66 19.31 -4.33 -7.27
C ASN A 66 20.18 -3.64 -6.23
N LEU A 67 20.76 -4.42 -5.31
CA LEU A 67 21.66 -3.98 -4.26
C LEU A 67 23.11 -4.03 -4.78
N GLY A 68 23.53 -2.99 -5.48
CA GLY A 68 24.83 -2.89 -6.11
C GLY A 68 26.03 -3.09 -5.16
N ALA A 69 27.24 -3.06 -5.72
CA ALA A 69 28.48 -3.31 -4.96
C ALA A 69 28.68 -2.33 -3.79
N ASN A 70 28.21 -1.08 -3.94
CA ASN A 70 28.37 -0.02 -2.94
C ASN A 70 27.18 0.08 -1.95
N TYR A 71 26.21 -0.84 -2.04
CA TYR A 71 25.13 -0.91 -1.07
C TYR A 71 25.68 -1.27 0.32
N PRO A 72 25.20 -0.65 1.43
CA PRO A 72 24.11 0.33 1.53
C PRO A 72 24.55 1.80 1.43
N ARG A 73 25.83 2.11 1.15
CA ARG A 73 26.31 3.50 1.01
C ARG A 73 25.65 4.22 -0.15
N VAL A 74 25.37 3.49 -1.22
CA VAL A 74 24.64 3.96 -2.39
C VAL A 74 23.25 3.31 -2.38
N MET A 75 22.25 4.09 -2.76
CA MET A 75 20.87 3.65 -2.90
C MET A 75 20.77 2.44 -3.83
N PRO A 76 19.85 1.48 -3.56
CA PRO A 76 19.51 0.43 -4.52
C PRO A 76 19.05 1.01 -5.86
N GLU A 77 19.35 0.31 -6.94
CA GLU A 77 18.73 0.58 -8.24
C GLU A 77 17.31 0.02 -8.22
N LEU A 78 16.35 0.90 -8.55
CA LEU A 78 14.93 0.57 -8.57
C LEU A 78 14.42 0.67 -10.00
N HIS A 79 13.76 -0.39 -10.48
CA HIS A 79 13.15 -0.40 -11.78
C HIS A 79 11.74 -0.97 -11.71
N TRP A 80 10.75 -0.12 -12.03
CA TRP A 80 9.35 -0.51 -12.11
C TRP A 80 9.09 -1.27 -13.40
N LEU A 81 8.43 -2.44 -13.34
CA LEU A 81 8.30 -3.34 -14.48
C LEU A 81 6.90 -3.36 -15.09
N THR A 82 5.88 -3.12 -14.27
CA THR A 82 4.48 -3.09 -14.71
C THR A 82 4.04 -1.68 -15.07
N PRO A 83 2.99 -1.49 -15.89
CA PRO A 83 2.43 -0.16 -16.11
C PRO A 83 2.05 0.51 -14.78
N ILE A 84 2.45 1.79 -14.64
CA ILE A 84 2.08 2.61 -13.48
C ILE A 84 1.96 4.07 -13.89
N PHE A 85 0.96 4.75 -13.33
CA PHE A 85 0.79 6.18 -13.46
C PHE A 85 1.07 6.82 -12.11
N HIS A 86 2.23 7.44 -11.95
CA HIS A 86 2.67 8.01 -10.67
C HIS A 86 3.65 9.18 -10.88
N PRO A 87 3.56 10.29 -10.12
CA PRO A 87 4.43 11.45 -10.29
C PRO A 87 5.93 11.13 -10.26
N ASN A 88 6.35 10.25 -9.38
CA ASN A 88 7.77 9.96 -9.13
C ASN A 88 8.27 8.67 -9.79
N ILE A 89 7.53 8.15 -10.76
CA ILE A 89 7.94 7.01 -11.58
C ILE A 89 7.85 7.42 -13.04
N SER A 90 8.97 7.28 -13.76
CA SER A 90 9.03 7.65 -15.18
C SER A 90 8.38 6.59 -16.06
N ALA A 91 8.10 6.94 -17.33
CA ALA A 91 7.50 6.02 -18.30
C ALA A 91 8.38 4.77 -18.57
N ASN A 92 9.70 4.88 -18.40
CA ASN A 92 10.64 3.77 -18.52
C ASN A 92 10.95 3.06 -17.19
N GLY A 93 10.14 3.28 -16.14
CA GLY A 93 10.23 2.56 -14.87
C GLY A 93 11.29 3.05 -13.89
N LEU A 94 11.95 4.19 -14.13
CA LEU A 94 12.86 4.76 -13.15
C LEU A 94 12.08 5.34 -11.97
N VAL A 95 12.51 5.02 -10.74
CA VAL A 95 11.83 5.40 -9.49
C VAL A 95 12.64 6.48 -8.78
N CYS A 96 11.98 7.58 -8.43
CA CYS A 96 12.51 8.60 -7.54
C CYS A 96 11.83 8.47 -6.17
N LEU A 97 12.58 8.22 -5.10
CA LEU A 97 12.06 8.09 -3.74
C LEU A 97 11.81 9.44 -3.05
N GLY A 98 12.06 10.57 -3.73
CA GLY A 98 12.21 11.91 -3.17
C GLY A 98 10.95 12.62 -2.68
N GLY A 99 9.79 11.99 -2.56
CA GLY A 99 8.57 12.67 -2.11
C GLY A 99 8.53 13.06 -0.63
N TYR A 100 9.33 12.43 0.22
CA TYR A 100 9.35 12.66 1.67
C TYR A 100 10.72 13.08 2.18
N SER A 101 11.42 13.99 1.48
CA SER A 101 12.77 14.43 1.92
C SER A 101 13.71 13.27 2.30
N THR A 102 13.36 12.07 1.91
CA THR A 102 14.11 10.86 2.16
C THR A 102 15.16 10.71 1.08
N HIS A 103 16.22 11.47 1.22
CA HIS A 103 17.45 11.03 0.62
C HIS A 103 17.77 9.65 1.19
N TRP A 104 18.17 8.72 0.33
CA TRP A 104 18.67 7.43 0.78
C TRP A 104 19.70 7.61 1.90
N VAL A 105 19.47 6.93 3.01
CA VAL A 105 20.43 6.84 4.11
C VAL A 105 20.84 5.39 4.30
N PRO A 106 22.12 5.10 4.56
CA PRO A 106 22.61 3.73 4.71
C PRO A 106 21.91 2.91 5.81
N SER A 107 21.26 3.57 6.76
CA SER A 107 20.49 2.92 7.83
C SER A 107 19.10 2.49 7.41
N LEU A 108 18.56 2.98 6.27
CA LEU A 108 17.25 2.57 5.77
C LEU A 108 17.29 1.09 5.40
N ARG A 109 16.40 0.29 5.97
CA ARG A 109 16.32 -1.14 5.76
C ARG A 109 15.53 -1.46 4.49
N LEU A 110 15.75 -2.65 3.95
CA LEU A 110 15.06 -3.06 2.72
C LEU A 110 13.56 -3.25 2.92
N ASP A 111 13.12 -3.69 4.12
CA ASP A 111 11.69 -3.77 4.44
C ASP A 111 11.04 -2.39 4.58
N ASP A 112 11.75 -1.36 5.05
CA ASP A 112 11.26 0.03 5.03
C ASP A 112 11.11 0.55 3.59
N LEU A 113 12.06 0.21 2.71
CA LEU A 113 11.94 0.51 1.29
C LEU A 113 10.69 -0.14 0.67
N CYS A 114 10.37 -1.38 1.02
CA CYS A 114 9.14 -2.03 0.56
C CYS A 114 7.87 -1.28 1.01
N LEU A 115 7.85 -0.75 2.25
CA LEU A 115 6.75 0.08 2.75
C LEU A 115 6.62 1.38 1.96
N MET A 116 7.75 2.04 1.63
CA MET A 116 7.76 3.26 0.81
C MET A 116 7.21 3.00 -0.59
N LEU A 117 7.60 1.91 -1.24
CA LEU A 117 7.11 1.52 -2.56
C LEU A 117 5.61 1.22 -2.53
N TRP A 118 5.10 0.57 -1.49
CA TRP A 118 3.68 0.37 -1.28
C TRP A 118 2.93 1.70 -1.13
N ASP A 119 3.49 2.64 -0.37
CA ASP A 119 2.90 3.97 -0.20
C ASP A 119 2.90 4.77 -1.52
N MET A 120 3.85 4.54 -2.41
CA MET A 120 3.81 5.09 -3.78
C MET A 120 2.67 4.47 -4.61
N ILE A 121 2.52 3.15 -4.63
CA ILE A 121 1.46 2.46 -5.38
C ILE A 121 0.09 3.05 -5.06
N ARG A 122 -0.19 3.22 -3.79
CA ARG A 122 -1.50 3.68 -3.31
C ARG A 122 -1.66 5.20 -3.21
N TYR A 123 -0.72 5.98 -3.72
CA TYR A 123 -0.73 7.45 -3.68
C TYR A 123 -0.78 8.03 -2.26
N ARG A 124 -0.14 7.37 -1.30
CA ARG A 124 0.12 7.91 0.02
C ARG A 124 1.44 8.68 0.07
N ASN A 125 2.41 8.30 -0.76
CA ASN A 125 3.71 8.93 -0.89
C ASN A 125 3.95 9.36 -2.33
N PHE A 126 3.94 10.68 -2.59
CA PHE A 126 4.31 11.26 -3.87
C PHE A 126 4.76 12.72 -3.71
N ASP A 127 5.64 13.15 -4.61
CA ASP A 127 6.12 14.53 -4.70
C ASP A 127 5.76 15.12 -6.06
N ILE A 128 4.98 16.19 -6.03
CA ILE A 128 4.57 16.94 -7.23
C ILE A 128 5.52 18.10 -7.57
N SER A 129 6.47 18.41 -6.70
CA SER A 129 7.41 19.53 -6.89
C SER A 129 8.57 19.16 -7.82
N SER A 130 8.98 17.87 -7.81
CA SER A 130 10.06 17.34 -8.65
C SER A 130 9.67 16.01 -9.32
N PRO A 131 8.68 16.02 -10.23
CA PRO A 131 8.13 14.80 -10.79
C PRO A 131 8.98 14.26 -11.94
N TYR A 132 9.06 12.92 -12.05
CA TYR A 132 9.51 12.22 -13.26
C TYR A 132 8.39 12.14 -14.32
N ASN A 133 7.13 12.12 -13.87
CA ASN A 133 5.94 12.11 -14.72
C ASN A 133 5.10 13.36 -14.42
N ARG A 134 5.23 14.39 -15.25
CA ARG A 134 4.54 15.68 -15.09
C ARG A 134 3.03 15.54 -15.24
N VAL A 135 2.56 14.66 -16.13
CA VAL A 135 1.12 14.43 -16.35
C VAL A 135 0.50 13.84 -15.08
N ALA A 136 1.14 12.84 -14.47
CA ALA A 136 0.69 12.27 -13.21
C ALA A 136 0.75 13.28 -12.05
N ALA A 137 1.74 14.17 -12.04
CA ALA A 137 1.84 15.20 -11.02
C ALA A 137 0.72 16.23 -11.11
N GLU A 138 0.40 16.70 -12.32
CA GLU A 138 -0.70 17.65 -12.53
C GLU A 138 -2.06 17.00 -12.23
N TRP A 139 -2.25 15.75 -12.65
CA TRP A 139 -3.42 14.99 -12.28
C TRP A 139 -3.55 14.85 -10.76
N ALA A 140 -2.49 14.43 -10.06
CA ALA A 140 -2.52 14.25 -8.60
C ALA A 140 -2.88 15.54 -7.85
N LYS A 141 -2.48 16.71 -8.40
CA LYS A 141 -2.76 18.03 -7.84
C LYS A 141 -4.23 18.46 -8.03
N THR A 142 -4.82 18.10 -9.16
CA THR A 142 -6.14 18.62 -9.59
C THR A 142 -7.28 17.63 -9.42
N GLN A 143 -7.01 16.32 -9.36
CA GLN A 143 -8.04 15.28 -9.28
C GLN A 143 -8.90 15.43 -8.01
N ARG A 144 -10.21 15.02 -8.11
CA ARG A 144 -11.19 15.04 -7.03
C ARG A 144 -12.03 13.76 -6.95
N HIS A 145 -11.81 12.82 -7.88
CA HIS A 145 -12.63 11.60 -8.00
C HIS A 145 -12.12 10.45 -7.14
N PHE A 146 -10.81 10.36 -6.93
CA PHE A 146 -10.21 9.28 -6.15
C PHE A 146 -10.00 9.69 -4.71
N ILE A 147 -10.41 8.82 -3.79
CA ILE A 147 -10.08 8.96 -2.36
C ILE A 147 -8.69 8.35 -2.15
N LEU A 148 -7.77 9.17 -1.65
CA LEU A 148 -6.40 8.72 -1.36
C LEU A 148 -6.26 8.38 0.14
N PRO A 149 -5.52 7.34 0.48
CA PRO A 149 -4.81 6.41 -0.40
C PRO A 149 -5.76 5.49 -1.16
N LEU A 150 -5.40 5.15 -2.42
CA LEU A 150 -6.21 4.27 -3.29
C LEU A 150 -6.52 2.92 -2.64
N ASP A 151 -5.54 2.34 -1.96
CA ASP A 151 -5.70 1.12 -1.18
C ASP A 151 -5.47 1.44 0.31
N PRO A 152 -6.47 1.24 1.18
CA PRO A 152 -6.35 1.56 2.60
C PRO A 152 -5.53 0.53 3.38
N ARG A 153 -5.29 -0.67 2.82
CA ARG A 153 -4.63 -1.76 3.53
C ARG A 153 -3.19 -1.40 3.88
N PRO A 154 -2.73 -1.70 5.11
CA PRO A 154 -1.32 -1.61 5.45
C PRO A 154 -0.54 -2.76 4.80
N LEU A 155 0.74 -2.56 4.49
CA LEU A 155 1.58 -3.62 3.95
C LEU A 155 1.84 -4.73 4.98
N ARG A 156 1.98 -4.36 6.26
CA ARG A 156 2.02 -5.30 7.39
C ARG A 156 0.61 -5.46 7.94
N THR A 157 0.09 -6.67 7.93
CA THR A 157 -1.13 -7.00 8.67
C THR A 157 -0.79 -6.99 10.16
N PRO A 158 -1.51 -6.21 11.01
CA PRO A 158 -1.32 -6.31 12.44
C PRO A 158 -1.53 -7.77 12.86
N ALA A 159 -0.62 -8.33 13.65
CA ALA A 159 -0.87 -9.62 14.28
C ALA A 159 -2.20 -9.48 15.03
N HIS A 160 -3.21 -10.27 14.66
CA HIS A 160 -4.39 -10.41 15.47
C HIS A 160 -3.89 -10.87 16.84
N SER A 161 -4.01 -10.02 17.85
CA SER A 161 -3.98 -10.49 19.23
C SER A 161 -5.12 -11.49 19.33
N GLU A 162 -4.78 -12.78 19.27
CA GLU A 162 -5.72 -13.84 19.66
C GLU A 162 -6.10 -13.52 21.09
N SER A 163 -7.24 -12.85 21.24
CA SER A 163 -7.95 -12.71 22.47
C SER A 163 -8.25 -14.14 22.89
N SER A 164 -7.40 -14.67 23.76
CA SER A 164 -7.59 -15.91 24.47
C SER A 164 -8.97 -15.87 25.14
N ALA A 165 -9.98 -16.37 24.44
CA ALA A 165 -11.22 -16.79 25.05
C ALA A 165 -10.89 -18.01 25.91
N ARG A 166 -10.39 -17.77 27.11
CA ARG A 166 -10.40 -18.75 28.19
C ARG A 166 -11.86 -18.95 28.60
N SER A 167 -12.45 -19.98 28.02
CA SER A 167 -13.63 -20.63 28.58
C SER A 167 -13.29 -21.14 29.99
N GLY A 168 -13.76 -20.40 30.98
CA GLY A 168 -13.81 -20.87 32.35
C GLY A 168 -15.11 -21.67 32.56
N PRO A 169 -15.11 -22.70 33.44
CA PRO A 169 -16.23 -23.62 33.54
C PRO A 169 -17.42 -23.02 34.27
N THR A 170 -18.59 -23.32 33.74
CA THR A 170 -19.92 -23.17 34.29
C THR A 170 -20.02 -23.75 35.70
N THR A 171 -20.49 -22.95 36.66
CA THR A 171 -21.10 -23.45 37.87
C THR A 171 -22.47 -22.81 38.04
N SER A 172 -23.47 -23.65 38.05
CA SER A 172 -24.88 -23.37 38.31
C SER A 172 -25.13 -22.91 39.72
N ALA A 173 -26.00 -21.91 39.90
CA ALA A 173 -26.97 -21.85 41.01
C ALA A 173 -27.95 -20.70 40.81
N GLU A 174 -29.11 -21.09 40.55
CA GLU A 174 -30.45 -20.73 41.01
C GLU A 174 -30.74 -19.32 41.58
N SER A 175 -31.83 -18.79 41.04
CA SER A 175 -33.06 -18.32 41.74
C SER A 175 -33.15 -16.84 42.11
N GLN A 176 -34.02 -16.13 41.54
CA GLN A 176 -35.30 -15.58 42.01
C GLN A 176 -35.65 -14.22 41.35
N ALA A 177 -36.91 -14.17 41.02
CA ALA A 177 -37.73 -13.14 40.42
C ALA A 177 -37.75 -11.80 41.18
N ASN A 178 -37.95 -10.69 40.44
CA ASN A 178 -39.10 -9.78 40.59
C ASN A 178 -39.04 -8.64 39.54
N SER A 179 -40.01 -8.57 38.67
CA SER A 179 -41.19 -7.67 38.64
C SER A 179 -40.93 -6.18 38.29
N LEU A 180 -41.46 -5.81 37.14
CA LEU A 180 -42.19 -4.57 36.79
C LEU A 180 -41.42 -3.23 36.67
N HIS A 181 -41.29 -2.65 35.52
CA HIS A 181 -42.16 -1.52 35.09
C HIS A 181 -42.02 -1.22 33.59
N GLU A 182 -43.18 -1.15 32.92
CA GLU A 182 -43.41 -0.58 31.58
C GLU A 182 -43.09 0.91 31.59
N THR A 183 -42.50 1.41 30.50
CA THR A 183 -42.99 2.64 29.84
C THR A 183 -42.67 2.62 28.37
N ARG A 184 -43.74 2.50 27.64
CA ARG A 184 -43.92 2.66 26.20
C ARG A 184 -43.85 4.15 25.86
N THR A 185 -43.04 4.52 24.86
CA THR A 185 -43.31 5.71 24.04
C THR A 185 -43.07 5.41 22.58
N ASP A 186 -44.18 5.41 21.91
CA ASP A 186 -44.43 5.40 20.48
C ASP A 186 -43.91 6.70 19.84
N TRP A 187 -43.19 6.61 18.73
CA TRP A 187 -43.16 7.69 17.73
C TRP A 187 -43.24 7.09 16.34
N THR A 188 -44.40 7.34 15.78
CA THR A 188 -44.83 7.05 14.40
C THR A 188 -44.22 8.02 13.40
N THR A 189 -43.88 7.45 12.22
CA THR A 189 -44.02 7.99 10.85
C THR A 189 -43.29 9.26 10.45
N GLY A 190 -42.52 9.10 9.41
CA GLY A 190 -42.02 10.16 8.53
C GLY A 190 -41.46 9.55 7.25
N ASP A 191 -42.38 9.23 6.33
CA ASP A 191 -42.13 8.98 4.91
C ASP A 191 -41.35 10.15 4.31
N THR A 192 -40.26 9.90 3.64
CA THR A 192 -39.80 10.76 2.55
C THR A 192 -39.05 9.97 1.50
N ASP A 193 -39.71 9.83 0.38
CA ASP A 193 -39.19 9.48 -0.94
C ASP A 193 -37.80 10.06 -1.22
N TYR A 194 -36.85 9.22 -1.58
CA TYR A 194 -35.68 9.66 -2.30
C TYR A 194 -35.66 9.07 -3.70
N ASN A 195 -36.06 9.94 -4.59
CA ASN A 195 -36.08 9.83 -6.03
C ASN A 195 -34.77 9.30 -6.61
N HIS A 196 -34.91 8.40 -7.57
CA HIS A 196 -34.00 8.00 -8.61
C HIS A 196 -33.16 9.16 -9.17
N VAL A 197 -31.85 9.12 -8.93
CA VAL A 197 -30.88 9.86 -9.75
C VAL A 197 -30.16 8.86 -10.64
N LYS A 198 -30.45 8.96 -11.93
CA LYS A 198 -29.72 8.25 -13.01
C LYS A 198 -28.22 8.61 -12.98
N PRO A 199 -27.31 7.70 -13.27
CA PRO A 199 -25.92 8.04 -13.46
C PRO A 199 -25.75 8.90 -14.71
N GLN A 200 -25.20 10.09 -14.54
CA GLN A 200 -24.77 10.93 -15.66
C GLN A 200 -23.44 10.42 -16.20
N ARG A 201 -23.36 10.46 -17.52
CA ARG A 201 -22.32 10.04 -18.43
C ARG A 201 -20.91 10.43 -17.99
N GLU A 202 -20.01 9.48 -18.19
CA GLU A 202 -18.55 9.63 -18.24
C GLU A 202 -18.16 10.88 -19.04
N ALA A 203 -17.37 11.74 -18.41
CA ALA A 203 -16.72 12.84 -19.11
C ALA A 203 -15.44 12.30 -19.77
N GLU A 204 -15.47 12.14 -21.09
CA GLU A 204 -14.27 11.93 -21.91
C GLU A 204 -13.36 13.14 -21.76
N ILE A 205 -12.20 12.95 -21.18
CA ILE A 205 -11.13 13.94 -21.19
C ILE A 205 -10.25 13.63 -22.39
N THR A 206 -10.52 14.33 -23.50
CA THR A 206 -9.65 14.31 -24.69
C THR A 206 -8.52 15.32 -24.47
N PHE A 207 -7.30 14.85 -24.43
CA PHE A 207 -6.11 15.71 -24.47
C PHE A 207 -5.74 15.97 -25.93
N LEU A 208 -5.60 17.24 -26.28
CA LEU A 208 -4.97 17.72 -27.49
C LEU A 208 -3.46 17.77 -27.34
#